data_f1ff1c4a453d1593a5a4e649672d8f45
#
_entry.id   f1ff1c4a453d1593a5a4e649672d8f45
#
_cell.length_a   1.000
_cell.length_b   1.000
_cell.length_c   1.000
_cell.angle_alpha   90.00
_cell.angle_beta   90.00
_cell.angle_gamma   90.00
#
_symmetry.space_group_name_H-M   'P 1'
#
loop_
_entity.id
_entity.type
_entity.pdbx_description
1 polymer ?
#
loop_
_entity_poly.entity_id
_entity_poly.type
_entity_poly.pdbx_seq_one_letter_code
_entity_poly.pdbx_strand_id
1 'polypeptide(L)'
;KNISLIVLLLCFIGPSAGYSARIKDISSIKGIRQNQLFGYGLVVGLFGSGDKGGTTFTQKGLSNMLQHMGITVNPEDIKAKNVAAVVVSAKMQPFARIGQKIDVTLSAIGDAKSLLGGTLLLTPLKGVDDKVYALAQGPVVIGGYAAGGAAGGGVAKNHTTAGRMMR
;
A
#
# COMPACT_ATOMS: atom_id res chain seq x y z
N LYS A 1 5.11 70.51 -8.54
CA LYS A 1 4.55 69.85 -7.32
C LYS A 1 3.52 68.77 -7.64
N ASN A 2 2.80 68.84 -8.80
CA ASN A 2 1.72 67.89 -9.14
C ASN A 2 2.24 66.61 -9.84
N ILE A 3 3.42 66.66 -10.47
CA ILE A 3 4.02 65.51 -11.20
C ILE A 3 4.45 64.42 -10.19
N SER A 4 4.97 64.82 -9.03
CA SER A 4 5.39 63.87 -7.98
C SER A 4 4.21 63.09 -7.39
N LEU A 5 3.04 63.71 -7.31
CA LEU A 5 1.81 63.08 -6.84
C LEU A 5 1.25 62.03 -7.83
N ILE A 6 1.40 62.33 -9.15
CA ILE A 6 0.94 61.43 -10.24
C ILE A 6 1.84 60.21 -10.30
N VAL A 7 3.18 60.36 -10.14
CA VAL A 7 4.12 59.24 -10.10
C VAL A 7 3.89 58.34 -8.88
N LEU A 8 3.53 58.92 -7.73
CA LEU A 8 3.23 58.17 -6.52
C LEU A 8 1.91 57.37 -6.69
N LEU A 9 0.91 57.91 -7.39
CA LEU A 9 -0.35 57.24 -7.66
C LEU A 9 -0.21 56.10 -8.66
N LEU A 10 0.70 56.22 -9.63
CA LEU A 10 0.99 55.14 -10.60
C LEU A 10 1.69 53.95 -10.00
N CYS A 11 2.48 54.11 -8.93
CA CYS A 11 3.11 53.00 -8.20
C CYS A 11 2.14 52.10 -7.42
N PHE A 12 0.92 52.57 -7.16
CA PHE A 12 -0.11 51.78 -6.47
C PHE A 12 -0.93 50.84 -7.38
N ILE A 13 -0.78 50.97 -8.71
CA ILE A 13 -1.42 50.08 -9.69
C ILE A 13 -0.43 48.91 -9.95
N GLY A 14 -0.10 48.14 -8.88
CA GLY A 14 0.68 46.93 -9.03
C GLY A 14 -0.10 45.89 -9.86
N PRO A 15 0.58 45.07 -10.68
CA PRO A 15 -0.07 44.01 -11.42
C PRO A 15 -0.76 43.05 -10.44
N SER A 16 -2.08 42.97 -10.54
CA SER A 16 -2.85 41.95 -9.79
C SER A 16 -2.38 40.58 -10.28
N ALA A 17 -1.75 39.79 -9.40
CA ALA A 17 -1.37 38.42 -9.69
C ALA A 17 -2.66 37.62 -9.97
N GLY A 18 -2.96 37.42 -11.24
CA GLY A 18 -4.09 36.59 -11.66
C GLY A 18 -3.81 35.14 -11.30
N TYR A 19 -4.52 34.61 -10.33
CA TYR A 19 -4.48 33.18 -10.02
C TYR A 19 -5.17 32.42 -11.15
N SER A 20 -4.38 31.77 -12.00
CA SER A 20 -4.89 30.87 -13.03
C SER A 20 -5.23 29.53 -12.41
N ALA A 21 -6.51 29.21 -12.25
CA ALA A 21 -6.98 27.87 -11.86
C ALA A 21 -7.02 26.98 -13.11
N ARG A 22 -6.44 25.78 -13.01
CA ARG A 22 -6.53 24.80 -14.10
C ARG A 22 -7.92 24.16 -14.09
N ILE A 23 -8.48 23.88 -15.27
CA ILE A 23 -9.79 23.23 -15.42
C ILE A 23 -9.88 21.93 -14.60
N LYS A 24 -8.78 21.17 -14.51
CA LYS A 24 -8.71 19.95 -13.70
C LYS A 24 -8.91 20.16 -12.20
N ASP A 25 -8.64 21.38 -11.70
CA ASP A 25 -8.70 21.69 -10.26
C ASP A 25 -10.11 22.20 -9.86
N ILE A 26 -10.90 22.66 -10.84
CA ILE A 26 -12.25 23.23 -10.66
C ILE A 26 -13.36 22.36 -11.27
N SER A 27 -13.02 21.31 -12.02
CA SER A 27 -14.00 20.42 -12.65
C SER A 27 -13.89 19.00 -12.14
N SER A 28 -15.02 18.35 -11.92
CA SER A 28 -15.12 16.92 -11.67
C SER A 28 -15.99 16.28 -12.75
N ILE A 29 -15.52 15.17 -13.31
CA ILE A 29 -16.30 14.43 -14.30
C ILE A 29 -17.20 13.45 -13.56
N LYS A 30 -18.51 13.63 -13.71
CA LYS A 30 -19.52 12.75 -13.09
C LYS A 30 -19.38 11.32 -13.64
N GLY A 31 -19.35 10.34 -12.73
CA GLY A 31 -19.24 8.92 -13.11
C GLY A 31 -17.83 8.34 -13.13
N ILE A 32 -16.79 9.16 -13.03
CA ILE A 32 -15.41 8.67 -12.90
C ILE A 32 -15.12 8.37 -11.42
N ARG A 33 -14.95 7.08 -11.09
CA ARG A 33 -14.65 6.61 -9.74
C ARG A 33 -13.40 5.73 -9.76
N GLN A 34 -12.61 5.83 -8.69
CA GLN A 34 -11.56 4.86 -8.43
C GLN A 34 -12.20 3.57 -7.91
N ASN A 35 -11.82 2.44 -8.48
CA ASN A 35 -12.28 1.14 -8.01
C ASN A 35 -11.31 0.60 -6.96
N GLN A 36 -11.86 0.20 -5.81
CA GLN A 36 -11.09 -0.48 -4.77
C GLN A 36 -10.93 -1.95 -5.14
N LEU A 37 -9.70 -2.44 -5.07
CA LEU A 37 -9.36 -3.84 -5.28
C LEU A 37 -8.85 -4.43 -3.97
N PHE A 38 -9.22 -5.68 -3.70
CA PHE A 38 -8.79 -6.41 -2.52
C PHE A 38 -8.30 -7.80 -2.91
N GLY A 39 -7.34 -8.30 -2.16
CA GLY A 39 -6.85 -9.66 -2.28
C GLY A 39 -6.37 -10.19 -0.95
N TYR A 40 -6.37 -11.50 -0.80
CA TYR A 40 -5.74 -12.21 0.28
C TYR A 40 -4.43 -12.81 -0.23
N GLY A 41 -3.32 -12.53 0.45
CA GLY A 41 -2.00 -12.99 0.06
C GLY A 41 -1.18 -13.50 1.23
N LEU A 42 -0.03 -14.08 0.89
CA LEU A 42 0.98 -14.52 1.85
C LEU A 42 2.28 -13.75 1.58
N VAL A 43 2.86 -13.24 2.66
CA VAL A 43 4.21 -12.67 2.66
C VAL A 43 5.16 -13.71 3.27
N VAL A 44 6.21 -14.04 2.54
CA VAL A 44 7.23 -15.05 2.94
C VAL A 44 8.57 -14.38 3.19
N GLY A 45 9.48 -15.07 3.88
CA GLY A 45 10.84 -14.56 4.13
C GLY A 45 10.96 -13.62 5.33
N LEU A 46 10.07 -13.72 6.31
CA LEU A 46 9.95 -12.76 7.43
C LEU A 46 10.90 -13.01 8.61
N PHE A 47 11.88 -13.87 8.46
CA PHE A 47 12.96 -14.14 9.44
C PHE A 47 12.48 -14.24 10.91
N GLY A 48 11.41 -15.01 11.14
CA GLY A 48 10.84 -15.23 12.48
C GLY A 48 9.89 -14.14 12.98
N SER A 49 9.64 -13.09 12.20
CA SER A 49 8.68 -12.01 12.53
C SER A 49 7.28 -12.23 11.96
N GLY A 50 7.06 -13.35 11.26
CA GLY A 50 5.75 -13.73 10.70
C GLY A 50 4.76 -14.17 11.76
N ASP A 51 3.67 -14.77 11.30
CA ASP A 51 2.62 -15.26 12.17
C ASP A 51 3.13 -16.37 13.09
N LYS A 52 2.69 -16.34 14.34
CA LYS A 52 2.98 -17.43 15.26
C LYS A 52 2.18 -18.67 14.86
N GLY A 53 2.72 -19.85 15.17
CA GLY A 53 2.19 -21.15 14.75
C GLY A 53 0.79 -21.55 15.25
N GLY A 54 -0.15 -20.62 15.34
CA GLY A 54 -1.53 -20.82 15.74
C GLY A 54 -2.54 -20.16 14.83
N THR A 55 -2.10 -19.41 13.83
CA THR A 55 -2.99 -18.71 12.90
C THR A 55 -3.48 -19.66 11.81
N THR A 56 -4.62 -20.28 12.06
CA THR A 56 -5.23 -21.31 11.20
C THR A 56 -5.37 -20.86 9.74
N PHE A 57 -5.64 -19.59 9.49
CA PHE A 57 -5.79 -19.08 8.11
C PHE A 57 -4.44 -18.98 7.38
N THR A 58 -3.34 -18.66 8.05
CA THR A 58 -2.01 -18.65 7.46
C THR A 58 -1.56 -20.07 7.12
N GLN A 59 -1.77 -21.01 8.03
CA GLN A 59 -1.46 -22.43 7.79
C GLN A 59 -2.28 -23.02 6.65
N LYS A 60 -3.58 -22.75 6.60
CA LYS A 60 -4.45 -23.18 5.49
C LYS A 60 -4.06 -22.53 4.17
N GLY A 61 -3.78 -21.23 4.17
CA GLY A 61 -3.33 -20.50 2.98
C GLY A 61 -2.03 -21.06 2.40
N LEU A 62 -1.05 -21.36 3.28
CA LEU A 62 0.22 -21.94 2.87
C LEU A 62 0.06 -23.38 2.40
N SER A 63 -0.75 -24.20 3.09
CA SER A 63 -1.07 -25.57 2.66
C SER A 63 -1.72 -25.60 1.29
N ASN A 64 -2.71 -24.73 1.03
CA ASN A 64 -3.36 -24.63 -0.26
C ASN A 64 -2.38 -24.22 -1.36
N MET A 65 -1.48 -23.26 -1.07
CA MET A 65 -0.46 -22.85 -2.03
C MET A 65 0.48 -24.00 -2.37
N LEU A 66 0.97 -24.73 -1.37
CA LEU A 66 1.84 -25.90 -1.55
C LEU A 66 1.13 -27.00 -2.34
N GLN A 67 -0.16 -27.22 -2.09
CA GLN A 67 -0.97 -28.17 -2.82
C GLN A 67 -1.09 -27.82 -4.31
N HIS A 68 -1.24 -26.53 -4.65
CA HIS A 68 -1.22 -26.07 -6.05
C HIS A 68 0.14 -26.27 -6.72
N MET A 69 1.23 -26.36 -5.92
CA MET A 69 2.57 -26.69 -6.40
C MET A 69 2.84 -28.20 -6.44
N GLY A 70 1.83 -29.03 -6.13
CA GLY A 70 1.97 -30.49 -6.08
C GLY A 70 2.49 -31.05 -4.77
N ILE A 71 2.62 -30.24 -3.73
CA ILE A 71 3.11 -30.64 -2.40
C ILE A 71 1.93 -30.70 -1.44
N THR A 72 1.62 -31.88 -0.92
CA THR A 72 0.55 -32.07 0.07
C THR A 72 1.13 -32.07 1.48
N VAL A 73 0.71 -31.11 2.30
CA VAL A 73 1.13 -30.96 3.70
C VAL A 73 -0.10 -30.69 4.57
N ASN A 74 -0.16 -31.33 5.75
CA ASN A 74 -1.22 -31.02 6.70
C ASN A 74 -1.01 -29.60 7.26
N PRO A 75 -2.06 -28.76 7.31
CA PRO A 75 -1.94 -27.40 7.84
C PRO A 75 -1.38 -27.34 9.27
N GLU A 76 -1.67 -28.32 10.10
CA GLU A 76 -1.24 -28.40 11.50
C GLU A 76 0.27 -28.60 11.66
N ASP A 77 0.93 -29.23 10.67
CA ASP A 77 2.37 -29.48 10.67
C ASP A 77 3.19 -28.24 10.24
N ILE A 78 2.50 -27.20 9.74
CA ILE A 78 3.15 -26.01 9.21
C ILE A 78 3.48 -25.01 10.32
N LYS A 79 4.77 -24.76 10.54
CA LYS A 79 5.26 -23.72 11.44
C LYS A 79 5.51 -22.42 10.66
N ALA A 80 4.51 -21.53 10.62
CA ALA A 80 4.51 -20.35 9.77
C ALA A 80 5.28 -19.14 10.34
N LYS A 81 6.36 -19.35 11.12
CA LYS A 81 7.14 -18.24 11.73
C LYS A 81 7.74 -17.25 10.72
N ASN A 82 7.97 -17.69 9.49
CA ASN A 82 8.57 -16.90 8.42
C ASN A 82 7.53 -16.44 7.38
N VAL A 83 6.26 -16.67 7.65
CA VAL A 83 5.14 -16.34 6.75
C VAL A 83 4.10 -15.52 7.50
N ALA A 84 3.49 -14.57 6.84
CA ALA A 84 2.36 -13.83 7.37
C ALA A 84 1.23 -13.77 6.34
N ALA A 85 0.01 -13.92 6.81
CA ALA A 85 -1.16 -13.64 5.99
C ALA A 85 -1.45 -12.15 5.96
N VAL A 86 -1.73 -11.64 4.76
CA VAL A 86 -1.97 -10.22 4.53
C VAL A 86 -3.23 -9.98 3.69
N VAL A 87 -3.93 -8.90 3.99
CA VAL A 87 -4.85 -8.26 3.04
C VAL A 87 -4.04 -7.32 2.18
N VAL A 88 -4.23 -7.43 0.89
CA VAL A 88 -3.65 -6.54 -0.12
C VAL A 88 -4.77 -5.66 -0.65
N SER A 89 -4.60 -4.36 -0.57
CA SER A 89 -5.54 -3.38 -1.12
C SER A 89 -4.88 -2.49 -2.15
N ALA A 90 -5.62 -2.14 -3.19
CA ALA A 90 -5.16 -1.22 -4.23
C ALA A 90 -6.30 -0.30 -4.69
N LYS A 91 -5.93 0.87 -5.19
CA LYS A 91 -6.85 1.81 -5.83
C LYS A 91 -6.57 1.80 -7.33
N MET A 92 -7.48 1.20 -8.10
CA MET A 92 -7.39 1.23 -9.54
C MET A 92 -7.90 2.57 -10.05
N GLN A 93 -7.05 3.27 -10.81
CA GLN A 93 -7.41 4.53 -11.42
C GLN A 93 -8.48 4.33 -12.50
N PRO A 94 -9.36 5.32 -12.71
CA PRO A 94 -10.27 5.30 -13.86
C PRO A 94 -9.45 5.19 -15.15
N PHE A 95 -9.98 4.43 -16.11
CA PHE A 95 -9.32 4.20 -17.42
C PHE A 95 -7.94 3.52 -17.33
N ALA A 96 -7.68 2.75 -16.27
CA ALA A 96 -6.47 1.95 -16.18
C ALA A 96 -6.36 0.98 -17.37
N ARG A 97 -5.16 0.88 -17.96
CA ARG A 97 -4.88 0.01 -19.10
C ARG A 97 -4.15 -1.25 -18.66
N ILE A 98 -4.28 -2.30 -19.45
CA ILE A 98 -3.53 -3.54 -19.25
C ILE A 98 -2.02 -3.22 -19.28
N GLY A 99 -1.27 -3.77 -18.31
CA GLY A 99 0.16 -3.49 -18.16
C GLY A 99 0.49 -2.26 -17.32
N GLN A 100 -0.50 -1.47 -16.90
CA GLN A 100 -0.28 -0.36 -15.99
C GLN A 100 0.04 -0.86 -14.59
N LYS A 101 1.06 -0.26 -13.98
CA LYS A 101 1.44 -0.54 -12.58
C LYS A 101 0.58 0.27 -11.62
N ILE A 102 0.14 -0.36 -10.54
CA ILE A 102 -0.63 0.27 -9.47
C ILE A 102 0.06 0.05 -8.13
N ASP A 103 -0.03 1.02 -7.26
CA ASP A 103 0.49 0.90 -5.90
C ASP A 103 -0.46 0.03 -5.07
N VAL A 104 0.11 -0.86 -4.27
CA VAL A 104 -0.64 -1.72 -3.36
C VAL A 104 -0.21 -1.49 -1.92
N THR A 105 -1.15 -1.61 -1.01
CA THR A 105 -0.93 -1.55 0.43
C THR A 105 -1.20 -2.93 1.02
N LEU A 106 -0.27 -3.39 1.85
CA LEU A 106 -0.38 -4.66 2.55
C LEU A 106 -0.66 -4.40 4.03
N SER A 107 -1.54 -5.20 4.62
CA SER A 107 -1.85 -5.17 6.04
C SER A 107 -1.87 -6.60 6.57
N ALA A 108 -1.10 -6.89 7.61
CA ALA A 108 -1.11 -8.20 8.25
C ALA A 108 -2.49 -8.45 8.89
N ILE A 109 -2.99 -9.69 8.71
CA ILE A 109 -4.26 -10.14 9.33
C ILE A 109 -3.98 -10.87 10.62
N GLY A 110 -2.85 -11.56 10.67
CA GLY A 110 -2.45 -12.39 11.80
C GLY A 110 -1.69 -11.62 12.87
N ASP A 111 -0.91 -12.35 13.62
CA ASP A 111 -0.10 -11.86 14.74
C ASP A 111 1.37 -11.63 14.36
N ALA A 112 1.65 -11.42 13.07
CA ALA A 112 2.96 -11.08 12.57
C ALA A 112 3.48 -9.78 13.21
N LYS A 113 4.71 -9.82 13.72
CA LYS A 113 5.33 -8.67 14.37
C LYS A 113 5.85 -7.64 13.38
N SER A 114 6.25 -8.07 12.20
CA SER A 114 6.79 -7.22 11.13
C SER A 114 6.72 -7.92 9.78
N LEU A 115 6.47 -7.13 8.73
CA LEU A 115 6.55 -7.57 7.33
C LEU A 115 7.88 -7.18 6.66
N LEU A 116 8.83 -6.64 7.44
CA LEU A 116 10.10 -6.13 6.93
C LEU A 116 10.93 -7.26 6.27
N GLY A 117 11.43 -6.98 5.07
CA GLY A 117 12.26 -7.93 4.30
C GLY A 117 11.47 -9.07 3.65
N GLY A 118 10.16 -9.12 3.84
CA GLY A 118 9.32 -10.13 3.23
C GLY A 118 9.04 -9.89 1.75
N THR A 119 8.61 -10.94 1.08
CA THR A 119 8.15 -10.90 -0.32
C THR A 119 6.71 -11.37 -0.40
N LEU A 120 5.84 -10.58 -1.01
CA LEU A 120 4.47 -10.96 -1.30
C LEU A 120 4.46 -11.97 -2.44
N LEU A 121 3.82 -13.11 -2.21
CA LEU A 121 3.56 -14.10 -3.25
C LEU A 121 2.45 -13.61 -4.20
N LEU A 122 2.38 -14.22 -5.38
CA LEU A 122 1.40 -13.87 -6.41
C LEU A 122 -0.01 -13.88 -5.83
N THR A 123 -0.61 -12.70 -5.77
CA THR A 123 -1.91 -12.45 -5.14
C THR A 123 -2.86 -11.80 -6.13
N PRO A 124 -3.97 -12.46 -6.48
CA PRO A 124 -5.00 -11.85 -7.30
C PRO A 124 -5.76 -10.77 -6.53
N LEU A 125 -5.91 -9.60 -7.13
CA LEU A 125 -6.70 -8.49 -6.59
C LEU A 125 -8.05 -8.44 -7.32
N LYS A 126 -9.12 -8.57 -6.55
CA LYS A 126 -10.49 -8.62 -7.03
C LYS A 126 -11.20 -7.30 -6.77
N GLY A 127 -12.14 -6.98 -7.64
CA GLY A 127 -13.12 -5.93 -7.42
C GLY A 127 -14.31 -6.41 -6.59
N VAL A 128 -15.28 -5.53 -6.38
CA VAL A 128 -16.54 -5.84 -5.67
C VAL A 128 -17.39 -6.89 -6.41
N ASP A 129 -17.15 -7.05 -7.70
CA ASP A 129 -17.81 -8.03 -8.58
C ASP A 129 -17.08 -9.39 -8.63
N ASP A 130 -16.16 -9.65 -7.69
CA ASP A 130 -15.33 -10.86 -7.58
C ASP A 130 -14.42 -11.15 -8.80
N LYS A 131 -14.37 -10.27 -9.79
CA LYS A 131 -13.46 -10.41 -10.92
C LYS A 131 -12.06 -9.97 -10.57
N VAL A 132 -11.06 -10.68 -11.10
CA VAL A 132 -9.65 -10.34 -10.93
C VAL A 132 -9.28 -9.22 -11.92
N TYR A 133 -8.80 -8.11 -11.42
CA TYR A 133 -8.40 -6.93 -12.19
C TYR A 133 -6.90 -6.68 -12.19
N ALA A 134 -6.19 -7.16 -11.17
CA ALA A 134 -4.76 -7.01 -11.07
C ALA A 134 -4.11 -8.19 -10.33
N LEU A 135 -2.81 -8.33 -10.53
CA LEU A 135 -1.96 -9.29 -9.80
C LEU A 135 -0.91 -8.50 -9.02
N ALA A 136 -0.73 -8.84 -7.76
CA ALA A 136 0.27 -8.24 -6.90
C ALA A 136 1.33 -9.26 -6.52
N GLN A 137 2.62 -8.91 -6.69
CA GLN A 137 3.76 -9.75 -6.30
C GLN A 137 4.99 -8.87 -6.13
N GLY A 138 5.86 -9.19 -5.18
CA GLY A 138 7.17 -8.54 -5.07
C GLY A 138 7.58 -8.22 -3.64
N PRO A 139 8.74 -7.58 -3.47
CA PRO A 139 9.29 -7.25 -2.16
C PRO A 139 8.42 -6.23 -1.42
N VAL A 140 8.29 -6.43 -0.11
CA VAL A 140 7.53 -5.53 0.76
C VAL A 140 8.45 -4.46 1.32
N VAL A 141 8.09 -3.20 1.12
CA VAL A 141 8.79 -2.05 1.71
C VAL A 141 7.93 -1.45 2.81
N ILE A 142 8.51 -1.29 3.98
CA ILE A 142 7.86 -0.63 5.11
C ILE A 142 8.36 0.81 5.17
N GLY A 143 7.45 1.76 5.13
CA GLY A 143 7.77 3.17 5.31
C GLY A 143 7.89 3.49 6.80
N GLY A 144 9.01 4.09 7.21
CA GLY A 144 9.28 4.49 8.58
C GLY A 144 10.53 3.83 9.16
N TYR A 145 10.96 4.31 10.32
CA TYR A 145 12.03 3.73 11.11
C TYR A 145 11.55 3.45 12.55
N ALA A 146 12.00 2.36 13.10
CA ALA A 146 11.89 2.11 14.53
C ALA A 146 13.30 2.27 15.12
N ALA A 147 13.53 3.33 15.88
CA ALA A 147 14.75 3.50 16.66
C ALA A 147 14.45 3.06 18.10
N GLY A 148 14.93 1.90 18.48
CA GLY A 148 14.87 1.38 19.85
C GLY A 148 16.28 1.37 20.43
N GLY A 149 16.53 2.19 21.45
CA GLY A 149 17.73 2.08 22.29
C GLY A 149 17.44 1.16 23.47
N ALA A 150 18.48 0.50 24.02
CA ALA A 150 18.40 -0.41 25.17
C ALA A 150 17.90 0.26 26.48
N ALA A 151 17.54 1.56 26.46
CA ALA A 151 17.10 2.36 27.60
C ALA A 151 15.62 2.78 27.54
N GLY A 152 14.74 1.96 27.01
CA GLY A 152 13.28 2.06 27.26
C GLY A 152 12.51 3.16 26.53
N GLY A 153 13.09 3.89 25.57
CA GLY A 153 12.40 4.88 24.75
C GLY A 153 12.45 4.51 23.27
N GLY A 154 11.47 3.80 22.76
CA GLY A 154 11.34 3.50 21.33
C GLY A 154 10.43 4.51 20.64
N VAL A 155 10.92 5.19 19.60
CA VAL A 155 10.07 5.99 18.70
C VAL A 155 9.82 5.18 17.44
N ALA A 156 8.60 4.69 17.26
CA ALA A 156 8.16 4.03 16.03
C ALA A 156 7.27 4.99 15.24
N LYS A 157 7.67 5.29 14.02
CA LYS A 157 6.94 6.23 13.13
C LYS A 157 6.15 5.49 12.04
N ASN A 158 5.77 4.31 12.09
CA ASN A 158 4.76 3.60 11.28
C ASN A 158 4.65 2.16 11.76
N HIS A 159 3.49 1.58 11.57
CA HIS A 159 3.27 0.18 11.90
C HIS A 159 4.14 -0.71 11.01
N THR A 160 4.98 -1.53 11.62
CA THR A 160 5.83 -2.53 10.93
C THR A 160 5.02 -3.67 10.27
N THR A 161 3.73 -3.74 10.58
CA THR A 161 2.78 -4.72 10.03
C THR A 161 2.02 -4.22 8.79
N ALA A 162 2.27 -2.99 8.36
CA ALA A 162 1.75 -2.45 7.11
C ALA A 162 2.92 -2.12 6.17
N GLY A 163 2.81 -2.51 4.92
CA GLY A 163 3.84 -2.32 3.92
C GLY A 163 3.28 -1.82 2.59
N ARG A 164 4.18 -1.41 1.72
CA ARG A 164 3.87 -1.00 0.35
C ARG A 164 4.78 -1.76 -0.60
N MET A 165 4.28 -2.15 -1.75
CA MET A 165 5.14 -2.63 -2.83
C MET A 165 5.60 -1.44 -3.68
N MET A 166 6.91 -1.38 -3.94
CA MET A 166 7.44 -0.52 -4.98
C MET A 166 7.25 -1.18 -6.36
N ARG A 167 7.11 -0.34 -7.36
CA ARG A 167 6.98 -0.70 -8.77
C ARG A 167 8.21 -1.44 -9.29
#